data_a08b46f4501a6ea6a1f8677db5da2e70
#
_entry.id   a08b46f4501a6ea6a1f8677db5da2e70
#
_cell.length_a   1.000
_cell.length_b   1.000
_cell.length_c   1.000
_cell.angle_alpha   90.00
_cell.angle_beta   90.00
_cell.angle_gamma   90.00
#
_symmetry.space_group_name_H-M   'P 1'
#
loop_
_entity.id
_entity.type
_entity.pdbx_description
1 polymer ?
#
loop_
_entity_poly.entity_id
_entity_poly.type
_entity_poly.pdbx_seq_one_letter_code
_entity_poly.pdbx_strand_id
1 'polypeptide(L)'
;MTSWASFPVGDRRYTRAIIDIAMVAALWSASSLGYYEIETLLDLTIGYQDAPFVYSAYYLGFTIAAALLFRHRLRSWRPPVHGVLPILAVFGMIAGFTLGVLPVLPQIDPTLAPSNPPEFMFADAIYYIPKSFEILFQQALILTIVLVLSAFGWQTLHLGFLTAALFGLFHLSLIFNGATSFYVARFTIAATCFGAVVPSLLMATRNGATLSYGLHWGFYVADAIFTHFALSSAP
;
A
#
# COMPACT_ATOMS: atom_id res chain seq x y z
N MET A 1 -37.73 -7.32 13.47
CA MET A 1 -36.85 -8.11 14.35
C MET A 1 -36.08 -9.06 13.47
N THR A 2 -34.87 -8.68 13.05
CA THR A 2 -33.98 -9.53 12.26
C THR A 2 -33.25 -10.47 13.22
N SER A 3 -33.56 -11.76 13.15
CA SER A 3 -32.88 -12.79 13.93
C SER A 3 -31.39 -12.77 13.54
N TRP A 4 -30.53 -12.50 14.49
CA TRP A 4 -29.10 -12.73 14.37
C TRP A 4 -28.90 -14.23 14.19
N ALA A 5 -28.70 -14.66 12.94
CA ALA A 5 -28.41 -16.05 12.64
C ALA A 5 -27.19 -16.47 13.47
N SER A 6 -27.38 -17.43 14.37
CA SER A 6 -26.31 -18.09 15.10
C SER A 6 -25.38 -18.77 14.07
N PHE A 7 -24.20 -18.19 13.87
CA PHE A 7 -23.18 -18.77 13.01
C PHE A 7 -22.74 -20.11 13.59
N PRO A 8 -22.85 -21.22 12.85
CA PRO A 8 -22.41 -22.52 13.35
C PRO A 8 -20.90 -22.44 13.58
N VAL A 9 -20.50 -22.61 14.85
CA VAL A 9 -19.10 -22.79 15.26
C VAL A 9 -18.62 -24.07 14.58
N GLY A 10 -17.78 -23.95 13.56
CA GLY A 10 -17.23 -25.12 12.83
C GLY A 10 -17.31 -25.06 11.30
N ASP A 11 -17.83 -24.01 10.69
CA ASP A 11 -17.80 -23.88 9.21
C ASP A 11 -16.33 -23.70 8.75
N ARG A 12 -15.85 -24.65 7.97
CA ARG A 12 -14.49 -24.65 7.38
C ARG A 12 -14.18 -23.35 6.62
N ARG A 13 -15.21 -22.64 6.15
CA ARG A 13 -15.05 -21.34 5.46
C ARG A 13 -14.52 -20.26 6.40
N TYR A 14 -15.08 -20.17 7.62
CA TYR A 14 -14.62 -19.18 8.63
C TYR A 14 -13.20 -19.49 9.10
N THR A 15 -12.92 -20.76 9.41
CA THR A 15 -11.56 -21.17 9.80
C THR A 15 -10.52 -20.80 8.74
N ARG A 16 -10.82 -21.07 7.46
CA ARG A 16 -9.92 -20.75 6.36
C ARG A 16 -9.75 -19.24 6.17
N ALA A 17 -10.82 -18.45 6.32
CA ALA A 17 -10.73 -16.99 6.24
C ALA A 17 -9.89 -16.39 7.37
N ILE A 18 -10.05 -16.88 8.58
CA ILE A 18 -9.23 -16.47 9.73
C ILE A 18 -7.76 -16.78 9.48
N ILE A 19 -7.46 -17.97 8.97
CA ILE A 19 -6.09 -18.36 8.60
C ILE A 19 -5.54 -17.44 7.52
N ASP A 20 -6.29 -17.16 6.44
CA ASP A 20 -5.85 -16.29 5.37
C ASP A 20 -5.56 -14.86 5.89
N ILE A 21 -6.43 -14.30 6.74
CA ILE A 21 -6.24 -12.97 7.36
C ILE A 21 -5.02 -12.97 8.30
N ALA A 22 -4.87 -14.00 9.12
CA ALA A 22 -3.70 -14.14 10.00
C ALA A 22 -2.39 -14.25 9.19
N MET A 23 -2.40 -14.97 8.07
CA MET A 23 -1.27 -15.06 7.15
C MET A 23 -0.96 -13.71 6.48
N VAL A 24 -1.97 -12.94 6.09
CA VAL A 24 -1.77 -11.57 5.57
C VAL A 24 -1.10 -10.70 6.63
N ALA A 25 -1.61 -10.72 7.87
CA ALA A 25 -1.02 -9.97 8.97
C ALA A 25 0.43 -10.41 9.25
N ALA A 26 0.70 -11.72 9.26
CA ALA A 26 2.05 -12.26 9.46
C ALA A 26 3.02 -11.84 8.36
N LEU A 27 2.62 -11.92 7.08
CA LEU A 27 3.45 -11.46 5.97
C LEU A 27 3.71 -9.96 6.03
N TRP A 28 2.71 -9.17 6.37
CA TRP A 28 2.87 -7.73 6.52
C TRP A 28 3.85 -7.40 7.65
N SER A 29 3.65 -7.98 8.84
CA SER A 29 4.55 -7.78 9.96
C SER A 29 5.97 -8.24 9.65
N ALA A 30 6.13 -9.42 9.03
CA ALA A 30 7.44 -9.93 8.65
C ALA A 30 8.15 -9.00 7.64
N SER A 31 7.41 -8.46 6.67
CA SER A 31 8.00 -7.51 5.71
C SER A 31 8.37 -6.17 6.35
N SER A 32 7.61 -5.70 7.32
CA SER A 32 7.92 -4.46 8.04
C SER A 32 9.12 -4.64 8.97
N LEU A 33 9.18 -5.73 9.74
CA LEU A 33 10.30 -6.03 10.62
C LEU A 33 11.59 -6.27 9.83
N GLY A 34 11.51 -7.08 8.78
CA GLY A 34 12.68 -7.38 7.95
C GLY A 34 13.23 -6.17 7.19
N TYR A 35 12.42 -5.15 6.92
CA TYR A 35 12.90 -3.88 6.40
C TYR A 35 13.94 -3.25 7.33
N TYR A 36 13.60 -3.06 8.61
CA TYR A 36 14.49 -2.48 9.61
C TYR A 36 15.70 -3.38 9.95
N GLU A 37 15.51 -4.70 9.91
CA GLU A 37 16.64 -5.65 10.10
C GLU A 37 17.66 -5.54 8.97
N ILE A 38 17.24 -5.35 7.71
CA ILE A 38 18.12 -5.13 6.57
C ILE A 38 18.88 -3.80 6.72
N GLU A 39 18.20 -2.71 7.12
CA GLU A 39 18.84 -1.43 7.40
C GLU A 39 19.96 -1.58 8.44
N THR A 40 19.64 -2.23 9.55
CA THR A 40 20.60 -2.46 10.65
C THR A 40 21.76 -3.34 10.20
N LEU A 41 21.48 -4.44 9.48
CA LEU A 41 22.49 -5.40 9.06
C LEU A 41 23.49 -4.83 8.04
N LEU A 42 23.01 -3.94 7.17
CA LEU A 42 23.80 -3.33 6.10
C LEU A 42 24.32 -1.92 6.46
N ASP A 43 24.03 -1.42 7.68
CA ASP A 43 24.40 -0.08 8.17
C ASP A 43 23.94 1.03 7.21
N LEU A 44 22.66 0.97 6.79
CA LEU A 44 22.07 1.90 5.82
C LEU A 44 21.52 3.15 6.53
N THR A 45 21.61 4.29 5.88
CA THR A 45 21.06 5.57 6.37
C THR A 45 19.64 5.81 5.82
N ILE A 46 19.44 5.54 4.53
CA ILE A 46 18.17 5.64 3.83
C ILE A 46 17.96 4.33 3.05
N GLY A 47 17.31 3.35 3.66
CA GLY A 47 17.27 1.98 3.18
C GLY A 47 17.01 1.83 1.68
N TYR A 48 15.95 2.45 1.16
CA TYR A 48 15.57 2.33 -0.25
C TYR A 48 16.54 3.02 -1.22
N GLN A 49 17.15 4.13 -0.83
CA GLN A 49 18.12 4.83 -1.69
C GLN A 49 19.49 4.15 -1.67
N ASP A 50 19.92 3.69 -0.50
CA ASP A 50 21.25 3.11 -0.31
C ASP A 50 21.34 1.70 -0.90
N ALA A 51 20.25 0.92 -0.85
CA ALA A 51 20.21 -0.46 -1.33
C ALA A 51 18.96 -0.78 -2.19
N PRO A 52 18.70 -0.03 -3.29
CA PRO A 52 17.45 -0.11 -4.03
C PRO A 52 17.17 -1.50 -4.62
N PHE A 53 18.17 -2.21 -5.09
CA PHE A 53 18.03 -3.55 -5.66
C PHE A 53 17.79 -4.61 -4.59
N VAL A 54 18.38 -4.46 -3.39
CA VAL A 54 18.15 -5.36 -2.26
C VAL A 54 16.68 -5.30 -1.85
N TYR A 55 16.16 -4.09 -1.63
CA TYR A 55 14.75 -3.93 -1.24
C TYR A 55 13.77 -4.26 -2.37
N SER A 56 14.13 -4.02 -3.63
CA SER A 56 13.32 -4.47 -4.77
C SER A 56 13.20 -5.98 -4.81
N ALA A 57 14.31 -6.71 -4.66
CA ALA A 57 14.33 -8.18 -4.61
C ALA A 57 13.58 -8.70 -3.37
N TYR A 58 13.74 -8.05 -2.23
CA TYR A 58 13.05 -8.36 -0.98
C TYR A 58 11.53 -8.30 -1.15
N TYR A 59 10.97 -7.18 -1.60
CA TYR A 59 9.52 -7.04 -1.78
C TYR A 59 8.98 -7.86 -2.96
N LEU A 60 9.77 -8.08 -4.01
CA LEU A 60 9.39 -9.02 -5.06
C LEU A 60 9.28 -10.45 -4.50
N GLY A 61 10.22 -10.87 -3.64
CA GLY A 61 10.16 -12.15 -2.93
C GLY A 61 8.89 -12.27 -2.09
N PHE A 62 8.54 -11.26 -1.32
CA PHE A 62 7.30 -11.22 -0.55
C PHE A 62 6.05 -11.23 -1.44
N THR A 63 6.08 -10.54 -2.58
CA THR A 63 4.98 -10.56 -3.57
C THR A 63 4.76 -11.96 -4.12
N ILE A 64 5.85 -12.65 -4.49
CA ILE A 64 5.80 -14.04 -4.98
C ILE A 64 5.28 -14.97 -3.87
N ALA A 65 5.79 -14.83 -2.63
CA ALA A 65 5.32 -15.59 -1.49
C ALA A 65 3.81 -15.41 -1.26
N ALA A 66 3.33 -14.17 -1.25
CA ALA A 66 1.91 -13.86 -1.14
C ALA A 66 1.09 -14.50 -2.29
N ALA A 67 1.56 -14.38 -3.53
CA ALA A 67 0.89 -14.98 -4.69
C ALA A 67 0.80 -16.50 -4.59
N LEU A 68 1.82 -17.17 -4.08
CA LEU A 68 1.84 -18.62 -3.89
C LEU A 68 0.95 -19.07 -2.73
N LEU A 69 1.02 -18.40 -1.58
CA LEU A 69 0.23 -18.71 -0.40
C LEU A 69 -1.27 -18.51 -0.65
N PHE A 70 -1.63 -17.40 -1.30
CA PHE A 70 -3.02 -17.06 -1.57
C PHE A 70 -3.50 -17.47 -2.97
N ARG A 71 -2.73 -18.31 -3.69
CA ARG A 71 -3.08 -18.77 -5.05
C ARG A 71 -4.51 -19.28 -5.19
N HIS A 72 -5.04 -19.91 -4.14
CA HIS A 72 -6.39 -20.46 -4.13
C HIS A 72 -7.47 -19.36 -4.17
N ARG A 73 -7.19 -18.19 -3.57
CA ARG A 73 -8.07 -17.01 -3.63
C ARG A 73 -7.89 -16.28 -4.96
N LEU A 74 -6.65 -16.05 -5.36
CA LEU A 74 -6.32 -15.33 -6.59
C LEU A 74 -6.83 -16.06 -7.83
N ARG A 75 -6.79 -17.39 -7.88
CA ARG A 75 -7.35 -18.17 -8.98
C ARG A 75 -8.87 -18.10 -9.11
N SER A 76 -9.58 -17.87 -8.02
CA SER A 76 -11.04 -17.70 -8.03
C SER A 76 -11.45 -16.29 -8.46
N TRP A 77 -10.54 -15.34 -8.40
CA TRP A 77 -10.77 -13.98 -8.84
C TRP A 77 -10.75 -13.91 -10.37
N ARG A 78 -11.84 -13.41 -10.92
CA ARG A 78 -12.00 -13.21 -12.37
C ARG A 78 -12.17 -11.72 -12.62
N PRO A 79 -11.07 -10.97 -12.72
CA PRO A 79 -11.16 -9.55 -13.03
C PRO A 79 -11.77 -9.37 -14.43
N PRO A 80 -12.55 -8.33 -14.64
CA PRO A 80 -12.95 -7.93 -15.97
C PRO A 80 -11.70 -7.71 -16.85
N VAL A 81 -11.80 -8.02 -18.14
CA VAL A 81 -10.69 -8.09 -19.11
C VAL A 81 -9.67 -6.97 -18.96
N HIS A 82 -8.40 -7.35 -18.84
CA HIS A 82 -7.29 -6.41 -18.76
C HIS A 82 -6.98 -5.77 -20.11
N GLY A 83 -6.98 -4.45 -20.16
CA GLY A 83 -6.43 -3.67 -21.27
C GLY A 83 -4.95 -3.34 -21.01
N VAL A 84 -4.15 -3.30 -22.06
CA VAL A 84 -2.73 -2.87 -21.95
C VAL A 84 -2.61 -1.38 -21.65
N LEU A 85 -3.55 -0.57 -22.13
CA LEU A 85 -3.51 0.88 -21.98
C LEU A 85 -3.47 1.37 -20.53
N PRO A 86 -4.28 0.88 -19.58
CA PRO A 86 -4.17 1.27 -18.17
C PRO A 86 -2.83 0.90 -17.55
N ILE A 87 -2.24 -0.23 -17.94
CA ILE A 87 -0.92 -0.64 -17.48
C ILE A 87 0.13 0.36 -17.96
N LEU A 88 0.13 0.68 -19.26
CA LEU A 88 1.04 1.67 -19.83
C LEU A 88 0.83 3.08 -19.21
N ALA A 89 -0.42 3.46 -18.92
CA ALA A 89 -0.72 4.74 -18.28
C ALA A 89 -0.14 4.83 -16.86
N VAL A 90 -0.26 3.76 -16.07
CA VAL A 90 0.32 3.71 -14.71
C VAL A 90 1.85 3.74 -14.77
N PHE A 91 2.48 2.94 -15.63
CA PHE A 91 3.93 2.99 -15.80
C PHE A 91 4.40 4.34 -16.35
N GLY A 92 3.65 4.94 -17.29
CA GLY A 92 3.92 6.28 -17.79
C GLY A 92 3.81 7.35 -16.72
N MET A 93 2.84 7.25 -15.82
CA MET A 93 2.70 8.14 -14.65
C MET A 93 3.92 8.02 -13.72
N ILE A 94 4.33 6.78 -13.38
CA ILE A 94 5.48 6.52 -12.51
C ILE A 94 6.75 7.07 -13.13
N ALA A 95 7.05 6.71 -14.38
CA ALA A 95 8.23 7.18 -15.10
C ALA A 95 8.21 8.71 -15.31
N GLY A 96 7.07 9.26 -15.71
CA GLY A 96 6.91 10.70 -15.88
C GLY A 96 7.12 11.49 -14.60
N PHE A 97 6.63 10.97 -13.48
CA PHE A 97 6.89 11.58 -12.18
C PHE A 97 8.37 11.46 -11.78
N THR A 98 8.92 10.26 -11.75
CA THR A 98 10.27 10.02 -11.21
C THR A 98 11.39 10.63 -12.05
N LEU A 99 11.22 10.63 -13.39
CA LEU A 99 12.25 11.11 -14.31
C LEU A 99 12.00 12.54 -14.82
N GLY A 100 10.76 13.01 -14.79
CA GLY A 100 10.39 14.31 -15.34
C GLY A 100 9.99 15.34 -14.30
N VAL A 101 9.12 14.99 -13.35
CA VAL A 101 8.58 15.93 -12.37
C VAL A 101 9.47 16.06 -11.15
N LEU A 102 9.83 14.96 -10.51
CA LEU A 102 10.59 14.96 -9.27
C LEU A 102 11.91 15.75 -9.34
N PRO A 103 12.73 15.64 -10.40
CA PRO A 103 14.00 16.36 -10.48
C PRO A 103 13.86 17.88 -10.61
N VAL A 104 12.69 18.37 -10.98
CA VAL A 104 12.41 19.81 -11.16
C VAL A 104 11.56 20.40 -10.05
N LEU A 105 11.17 19.62 -9.05
CA LEU A 105 10.48 20.14 -7.87
C LEU A 105 11.41 21.06 -7.07
N PRO A 106 10.86 22.09 -6.38
CA PRO A 106 11.64 22.93 -5.48
C PRO A 106 12.38 22.07 -4.43
N GLN A 107 13.59 22.46 -4.08
CA GLN A 107 14.30 21.78 -3.01
C GLN A 107 13.60 22.02 -1.66
N ILE A 108 13.49 20.96 -0.86
CA ILE A 108 12.97 21.08 0.50
C ILE A 108 14.02 21.75 1.38
N ASP A 109 13.60 22.78 2.11
CA ASP A 109 14.44 23.39 3.14
C ASP A 109 14.44 22.48 4.39
N PRO A 110 15.60 21.90 4.77
CA PRO A 110 15.65 21.01 5.93
C PRO A 110 15.23 21.69 7.24
N THR A 111 15.29 23.02 7.30
CA THR A 111 14.90 23.77 8.52
C THR A 111 13.38 23.84 8.67
N LEU A 112 12.62 23.65 7.60
CA LEU A 112 11.17 23.59 7.59
C LEU A 112 10.64 22.16 7.79
N ALA A 113 11.51 21.16 7.67
CA ALA A 113 11.14 19.76 7.87
C ALA A 113 10.85 19.47 9.36
N PRO A 114 9.95 18.50 9.65
CA PRO A 114 9.73 18.06 11.01
C PRO A 114 11.01 17.42 11.61
N SER A 115 11.09 17.38 12.93
CA SER A 115 12.24 16.81 13.65
C SER A 115 12.54 15.34 13.35
N ASN A 116 11.54 14.59 12.90
CA ASN A 116 11.67 13.20 12.46
C ASN A 116 10.96 13.05 11.11
N PRO A 117 11.59 13.49 10.00
CA PRO A 117 10.96 13.45 8.68
C PRO A 117 10.91 12.00 8.17
N PRO A 118 9.83 11.60 7.50
CA PRO A 118 9.79 10.31 6.84
C PRO A 118 10.79 10.27 5.68
N GLU A 119 11.40 9.10 5.45
CA GLU A 119 12.43 8.90 4.43
C GLU A 119 12.07 9.45 3.04
N PHE A 120 10.84 9.20 2.59
CA PHE A 120 10.41 9.61 1.24
C PHE A 120 10.28 11.14 1.09
N MET A 121 10.34 11.92 2.16
CA MET A 121 10.30 13.38 2.10
C MET A 121 11.49 13.95 1.31
N PHE A 122 12.66 13.32 1.45
CA PHE A 122 13.89 13.72 0.77
C PHE A 122 14.31 12.74 -0.33
N ALA A 123 13.37 11.86 -0.71
CA ALA A 123 13.65 10.77 -1.65
C ALA A 123 13.93 11.29 -3.06
N ASP A 124 14.94 10.73 -3.70
CA ASP A 124 15.22 10.88 -5.12
C ASP A 124 14.49 9.81 -5.97
N ALA A 125 14.70 9.85 -7.28
CA ALA A 125 14.04 8.93 -8.21
C ALA A 125 14.34 7.45 -7.92
N ILE A 126 15.52 7.12 -7.36
CA ILE A 126 15.92 5.73 -7.12
C ILE A 126 15.15 5.08 -5.98
N TYR A 127 14.73 5.89 -4.99
CA TYR A 127 13.86 5.46 -3.88
C TYR A 127 12.57 4.81 -4.36
N TYR A 128 12.02 5.31 -5.47
CA TYR A 128 10.73 4.87 -5.98
C TYR A 128 10.77 3.53 -6.71
N ILE A 129 11.98 2.98 -6.98
CA ILE A 129 12.11 1.64 -7.56
C ILE A 129 11.66 0.58 -6.54
N PRO A 130 12.31 0.42 -5.37
CA PRO A 130 11.84 -0.53 -4.36
C PRO A 130 10.46 -0.20 -3.83
N LYS A 131 10.09 1.08 -3.74
CA LYS A 131 8.75 1.52 -3.35
C LYS A 131 7.66 0.97 -4.28
N SER A 132 7.94 0.87 -5.57
CA SER A 132 7.02 0.25 -6.53
C SER A 132 6.77 -1.24 -6.25
N PHE A 133 7.80 -1.98 -5.84
CA PHE A 133 7.68 -3.39 -5.44
C PHE A 133 7.00 -3.55 -4.08
N GLU A 134 7.25 -2.66 -3.14
CA GLU A 134 6.53 -2.61 -1.86
C GLU A 134 5.02 -2.40 -2.09
N ILE A 135 4.64 -1.41 -2.89
CA ILE A 135 3.24 -1.15 -3.25
C ILE A 135 2.63 -2.38 -3.93
N LEU A 136 3.37 -3.05 -4.83
CA LEU A 136 2.89 -4.27 -5.49
C LEU A 136 2.62 -5.39 -4.48
N PHE A 137 3.51 -5.60 -3.51
CA PHE A 137 3.30 -6.53 -2.41
C PHE A 137 2.06 -6.17 -1.58
N GLN A 138 1.94 -4.91 -1.17
CA GLN A 138 0.78 -4.43 -0.44
C GLN A 138 -0.52 -4.65 -1.22
N GLN A 139 -0.53 -4.43 -2.55
CA GLN A 139 -1.68 -4.70 -3.41
C GLN A 139 -2.07 -6.18 -3.42
N ALA A 140 -1.11 -7.10 -3.40
CA ALA A 140 -1.39 -8.53 -3.32
C ALA A 140 -2.07 -8.91 -1.99
N LEU A 141 -1.64 -8.31 -0.87
CA LEU A 141 -2.26 -8.51 0.43
C LEU A 141 -3.68 -7.90 0.51
N ILE A 142 -3.83 -6.67 0.02
CA ILE A 142 -5.11 -5.96 -0.05
C ILE A 142 -6.13 -6.74 -0.88
N LEU A 143 -5.74 -7.18 -2.08
CA LEU A 143 -6.58 -8.02 -2.93
C LEU A 143 -7.01 -9.29 -2.19
N THR A 144 -6.09 -9.93 -1.48
CA THR A 144 -6.41 -11.14 -0.70
C THR A 144 -7.45 -10.84 0.37
N ILE A 145 -7.31 -9.77 1.15
CA ILE A 145 -8.31 -9.36 2.17
C ILE A 145 -9.67 -9.14 1.51
N VAL A 146 -9.73 -8.39 0.43
CA VAL A 146 -10.99 -8.10 -0.29
C VAL A 146 -11.65 -9.39 -0.78
N LEU A 147 -10.87 -10.32 -1.36
CA LEU A 147 -11.38 -11.62 -1.83
C LEU A 147 -11.85 -12.53 -0.69
N VAL A 148 -11.14 -12.54 0.44
CA VAL A 148 -11.55 -13.29 1.63
C VAL A 148 -12.90 -12.78 2.15
N LEU A 149 -13.02 -11.48 2.31
CA LEU A 149 -14.22 -10.86 2.86
C LEU A 149 -15.41 -10.93 1.89
N SER A 150 -15.17 -10.77 0.59
CA SER A 150 -16.23 -10.90 -0.44
C SER A 150 -16.82 -12.31 -0.49
N ALA A 151 -16.06 -13.35 -0.14
CA ALA A 151 -16.55 -14.73 -0.10
C ALA A 151 -17.65 -14.96 0.96
N PHE A 152 -17.86 -14.03 1.88
CA PHE A 152 -18.96 -14.04 2.85
C PHE A 152 -20.23 -13.33 2.33
N GLY A 153 -20.25 -12.93 1.08
CA GLY A 153 -21.42 -12.27 0.48
C GLY A 153 -21.61 -10.81 0.93
N TRP A 154 -20.57 -10.18 1.49
CA TRP A 154 -20.64 -8.78 1.87
C TRP A 154 -20.75 -7.89 0.64
N GLN A 155 -21.63 -6.91 0.72
CA GLN A 155 -21.76 -5.91 -0.33
C GLN A 155 -20.50 -5.06 -0.40
N THR A 156 -20.14 -4.60 -1.58
CA THR A 156 -18.92 -3.79 -1.84
C THR A 156 -18.84 -2.57 -0.93
N LEU A 157 -19.96 -1.95 -0.57
CA LEU A 157 -20.00 -0.83 0.36
C LEU A 157 -19.52 -1.23 1.77
N HIS A 158 -19.99 -2.36 2.29
CA HIS A 158 -19.53 -2.85 3.61
C HIS A 158 -18.04 -3.22 3.59
N LEU A 159 -17.56 -3.81 2.48
CA LEU A 159 -16.13 -4.05 2.27
C LEU A 159 -15.35 -2.73 2.28
N GLY A 160 -15.87 -1.69 1.61
CA GLY A 160 -15.28 -0.36 1.60
C GLY A 160 -15.16 0.25 3.01
N PHE A 161 -16.21 0.18 3.82
CA PHE A 161 -16.16 0.66 5.20
C PHE A 161 -15.14 -0.12 6.05
N LEU A 162 -15.11 -1.45 5.93
CA LEU A 162 -14.17 -2.26 6.71
C LEU A 162 -12.72 -2.01 6.31
N THR A 163 -12.43 -1.97 5.00
CA THR A 163 -11.07 -1.72 4.50
C THR A 163 -10.63 -0.28 4.80
N ALA A 164 -11.53 0.69 4.74
CA ALA A 164 -11.27 2.07 5.17
C ALA A 164 -10.87 2.12 6.65
N ALA A 165 -11.61 1.44 7.52
CA ALA A 165 -11.30 1.39 8.93
C ALA A 165 -9.97 0.68 9.20
N LEU A 166 -9.71 -0.47 8.56
CA LEU A 166 -8.46 -1.22 8.72
C LEU A 166 -7.25 -0.41 8.28
N PHE A 167 -7.30 0.23 7.12
CA PHE A 167 -6.19 1.02 6.60
C PHE A 167 -5.98 2.30 7.38
N GLY A 168 -7.07 2.98 7.76
CA GLY A 168 -6.99 4.17 8.61
C GLY A 168 -6.37 3.86 9.97
N LEU A 169 -6.84 2.81 10.67
CA LEU A 169 -6.30 2.39 11.96
C LEU A 169 -4.84 1.94 11.86
N PHE A 170 -4.47 1.24 10.78
CA PHE A 170 -3.08 0.85 10.57
C PHE A 170 -2.18 2.08 10.46
N HIS A 171 -2.54 3.09 9.67
CA HIS A 171 -1.73 4.30 9.53
C HIS A 171 -1.78 5.21 10.77
N LEU A 172 -2.89 5.20 11.51
CA LEU A 172 -2.96 5.89 12.79
C LEU A 172 -1.93 5.35 13.79
N SER A 173 -1.57 4.06 13.72
CA SER A 173 -0.56 3.45 14.58
C SER A 173 0.84 4.03 14.40
N LEU A 174 1.13 4.74 13.29
CA LEU A 174 2.40 5.42 13.06
C LEU A 174 2.73 6.48 14.13
N ILE A 175 1.71 6.96 14.87
CA ILE A 175 1.93 7.87 15.99
C ILE A 175 2.83 7.25 17.09
N PHE A 176 2.76 5.93 17.25
CA PHE A 176 3.58 5.20 18.22
C PHE A 176 5.04 5.05 17.77
N ASN A 177 5.32 5.25 16.47
CA ASN A 177 6.66 5.22 15.90
C ASN A 177 7.33 6.60 15.87
N GLY A 178 6.75 7.60 16.57
CA GLY A 178 7.32 8.94 16.68
C GLY A 178 7.09 9.84 15.46
N ALA A 179 6.25 9.42 14.51
CA ALA A 179 5.90 10.26 13.37
C ALA A 179 5.10 11.49 13.82
N THR A 180 5.31 12.63 13.15
CA THR A 180 4.60 13.86 13.49
C THR A 180 3.09 13.73 13.27
N SER A 181 2.29 14.38 14.10
CA SER A 181 0.81 14.33 14.02
C SER A 181 0.28 14.75 12.64
N PHE A 182 0.91 15.74 12.01
CA PHE A 182 0.52 16.19 10.66
C PHE A 182 0.76 15.10 9.61
N TYR A 183 1.89 14.42 9.66
CA TYR A 183 2.20 13.28 8.79
C TYR A 183 1.21 12.13 9.02
N VAL A 184 1.01 11.73 10.29
CA VAL A 184 0.05 10.67 10.64
C VAL A 184 -1.35 11.00 10.13
N ALA A 185 -1.82 12.23 10.30
CA ALA A 185 -3.14 12.65 9.82
C ALA A 185 -3.27 12.53 8.29
N ARG A 186 -2.28 13.01 7.51
CA ARG A 186 -2.28 12.92 6.04
C ARG A 186 -2.36 11.47 5.58
N PHE A 187 -1.51 10.60 6.11
CA PHE A 187 -1.47 9.19 5.75
C PHE A 187 -2.74 8.45 6.19
N THR A 188 -3.25 8.71 7.38
CA THR A 188 -4.49 8.11 7.87
C THR A 188 -5.68 8.48 6.99
N ILE A 189 -5.83 9.76 6.65
CA ILE A 189 -6.92 10.21 5.77
C ILE A 189 -6.80 9.56 4.39
N ALA A 190 -5.61 9.61 3.78
CA ALA A 190 -5.37 9.03 2.46
C ALA A 190 -5.62 7.51 2.45
N ALA A 191 -5.13 6.78 3.45
CA ALA A 191 -5.33 5.34 3.59
C ALA A 191 -6.80 4.98 3.82
N THR A 192 -7.53 5.78 4.60
CA THR A 192 -8.97 5.61 4.82
C THR A 192 -9.73 5.80 3.51
N CYS A 193 -9.46 6.87 2.77
CA CYS A 193 -10.08 7.13 1.46
C CYS A 193 -9.74 6.03 0.45
N PHE A 194 -8.48 5.60 0.39
CA PHE A 194 -8.04 4.49 -0.46
C PHE A 194 -8.77 3.20 -0.10
N GLY A 195 -8.81 2.86 1.19
CA GLY A 195 -9.52 1.68 1.69
C GLY A 195 -11.00 1.67 1.35
N ALA A 196 -11.67 2.83 1.36
CA ALA A 196 -13.07 2.95 0.98
C ALA A 196 -13.33 2.62 -0.50
N VAL A 197 -12.39 2.99 -1.38
CA VAL A 197 -12.54 2.88 -2.84
C VAL A 197 -12.04 1.54 -3.39
N VAL A 198 -11.01 0.97 -2.79
CA VAL A 198 -10.29 -0.18 -3.35
C VAL A 198 -11.15 -1.43 -3.60
N PRO A 199 -12.14 -1.81 -2.74
CA PRO A 199 -12.98 -2.96 -3.05
C PRO A 199 -13.83 -2.75 -4.32
N SER A 200 -14.32 -1.53 -4.54
CA SER A 200 -15.07 -1.19 -5.76
C SER A 200 -14.18 -1.29 -7.00
N LEU A 201 -12.93 -0.80 -6.91
CA LEU A 201 -11.97 -0.94 -8.00
C LEU A 201 -11.70 -2.41 -8.32
N LEU A 202 -11.40 -3.21 -7.32
CA LEU A 202 -10.99 -4.61 -7.50
C LEU A 202 -12.14 -5.52 -7.96
N MET A 203 -13.36 -5.27 -7.51
CA MET A 203 -14.50 -6.17 -7.73
C MET A 203 -15.41 -5.75 -8.89
N ALA A 204 -15.53 -4.46 -9.17
CA ALA A 204 -16.52 -3.92 -10.11
C ALA A 204 -15.92 -3.19 -11.32
N THR A 205 -14.62 -2.89 -11.31
CA THR A 205 -14.01 -2.05 -12.35
C THR A 205 -13.10 -2.86 -13.27
N ARG A 206 -13.20 -2.59 -14.58
CA ARG A 206 -12.22 -3.13 -15.57
C ARG A 206 -10.81 -2.63 -15.20
N ASN A 207 -9.83 -3.54 -15.23
CA ASN A 207 -8.44 -3.24 -14.81
C ASN A 207 -8.32 -2.75 -13.34
N GLY A 208 -9.24 -3.13 -12.47
CA GLY A 208 -9.32 -2.63 -11.10
C GLY A 208 -8.03 -2.79 -10.30
N ALA A 209 -7.28 -3.88 -10.48
CA ALA A 209 -5.99 -4.08 -9.83
C ALA A 209 -4.95 -3.03 -10.30
N THR A 210 -4.87 -2.78 -11.60
CA THR A 210 -3.97 -1.77 -12.17
C THR A 210 -4.34 -0.37 -11.70
N LEU A 211 -5.65 -0.05 -11.69
CA LEU A 211 -6.13 1.24 -11.21
C LEU A 211 -5.91 1.42 -9.71
N SER A 212 -6.10 0.37 -8.92
CA SER A 212 -5.81 0.39 -7.47
C SER A 212 -4.31 0.61 -7.20
N TYR A 213 -3.44 -0.07 -7.96
CA TYR A 213 -2.01 0.14 -7.88
C TYR A 213 -1.62 1.58 -8.28
N GLY A 214 -2.16 2.07 -9.39
CA GLY A 214 -1.95 3.44 -9.84
C GLY A 214 -2.46 4.50 -8.85
N LEU A 215 -3.62 4.27 -8.22
CA LEU A 215 -4.17 5.15 -7.19
C LEU A 215 -3.27 5.19 -5.95
N HIS A 216 -2.77 4.04 -5.50
CA HIS A 216 -1.84 3.96 -4.39
C HIS A 216 -0.54 4.72 -4.70
N TRP A 217 -0.01 4.52 -5.89
CA TRP A 217 1.17 5.25 -6.38
C TRP A 217 0.91 6.75 -6.52
N GLY A 218 -0.28 7.11 -7.02
CA GLY A 218 -0.72 8.51 -7.16
C GLY A 218 -0.73 9.27 -5.85
N PHE A 219 -0.97 8.60 -4.72
CA PHE A 219 -0.81 9.20 -3.41
C PHE A 219 0.64 9.68 -3.17
N TYR A 220 1.64 8.85 -3.45
CA TYR A 220 3.05 9.24 -3.27
C TYR A 220 3.46 10.38 -4.21
N VAL A 221 2.95 10.39 -5.44
CA VAL A 221 3.15 11.51 -6.37
C VAL A 221 2.58 12.81 -5.79
N ALA A 222 1.33 12.78 -5.36
CA ALA A 222 0.66 13.95 -4.79
C ALA A 222 1.34 14.43 -3.50
N ASP A 223 1.73 13.49 -2.64
CA ASP A 223 2.39 13.78 -1.38
C ASP A 223 3.78 14.39 -1.58
N ALA A 224 4.58 13.86 -2.51
CA ALA A 224 5.88 14.42 -2.85
C ALA A 224 5.74 15.85 -3.41
N ILE A 225 4.85 16.06 -4.38
CA ILE A 225 4.61 17.39 -4.95
C ILE A 225 4.19 18.36 -3.85
N PHE A 226 3.20 18.00 -3.04
CA PHE A 226 2.73 18.84 -1.95
C PHE A 226 3.86 19.18 -0.96
N THR A 227 4.65 18.20 -0.56
CA THR A 227 5.73 18.36 0.41
C THR A 227 6.82 19.29 -0.12
N HIS A 228 7.25 19.11 -1.36
CA HIS A 228 8.26 19.96 -1.99
C HIS A 228 7.81 21.42 -2.08
N PHE A 229 6.55 21.68 -2.45
CA PHE A 229 6.04 23.06 -2.50
C PHE A 229 5.76 23.66 -1.11
N ALA A 230 5.32 22.84 -0.14
CA ALA A 230 4.99 23.33 1.19
C ALA A 230 6.22 23.63 2.07
N LEU A 231 7.32 22.92 1.83
CA LEU A 231 8.55 23.00 2.63
C LEU A 231 9.73 23.60 1.84
N SER A 232 9.51 24.17 0.65
CA SER A 232 10.52 24.94 -0.04
C SER A 232 10.63 26.32 0.61
N SER A 233 11.85 26.80 0.82
CA SER A 233 12.07 28.22 1.05
C SER A 233 11.56 28.97 -0.19
N ALA A 234 10.70 29.95 0.04
CA ALA A 234 10.27 30.83 -1.04
C ALA A 234 11.51 31.41 -1.77
N PRO A 235 11.49 31.52 -3.11
CA PRO A 235 12.59 32.11 -3.85
C PRO A 235 12.82 33.57 -3.48
#